data_e0c9cdc6996cf9f547314d285f79ace9
#
_entry.id   e0c9cdc6996cf9f547314d285f79ace9
#
_cell.length_a   1.000
_cell.length_b   1.000
_cell.length_c   1.000
_cell.angle_alpha   90.00
_cell.angle_beta   90.00
_cell.angle_gamma   90.00
#
_symmetry.space_group_name_H-M   'P 1'
#
loop_
_entity.id
_entity.type
_entity.pdbx_description
1 polymer ?
#
loop_
_entity_poly.entity_id
_entity_poly.type
_entity_poly.pdbx_seq_one_letter_code
_entity_poly.pdbx_strand_id
1 'polypeptide(L)'
;MIQTDSLTHDTLFFGPEADAAYVVEPLPSVSEGVVDACREDGISLPVRPGYDSGVLTMILASFLVVAFSFKSGQRLWKTFFADLVSVRRRANVFDERTADENWVITAMLMQTCIYEGILLFTLMPWRQAADAIGVFAVVGLMVALSVGFYLFQYTGYQLVGYAFLDSTARSVWVRGFNASQSILGFTLIVPALGALFNPDDSSWLLWICAALYVIARLVFIFKGFRIFYRGIGTLFYFILYLCTLEIIPVLMVYLVAVSLCEIVK
;
A
#
# COMPACT_ATOMS: atom_id res chain seq x y z
N MET A 1 15.08 -42.68 -34.30
CA MET A 1 14.20 -43.19 -35.34
C MET A 1 12.91 -42.37 -35.22
N ILE A 2 12.91 -41.23 -35.87
CA ILE A 2 11.82 -40.22 -35.80
C ILE A 2 11.21 -40.24 -37.19
N GLN A 3 9.93 -40.61 -37.25
CA GLN A 3 9.16 -40.74 -38.46
C GLN A 3 8.47 -39.38 -38.70
N THR A 4 8.91 -38.70 -39.73
CA THR A 4 8.27 -37.49 -40.26
C THR A 4 7.21 -37.91 -41.27
N ASP A 5 5.94 -37.78 -40.90
CA ASP A 5 4.82 -37.89 -41.81
C ASP A 5 4.74 -36.66 -42.72
N SER A 6 5.04 -36.91 -43.98
CA SER A 6 4.87 -35.93 -45.06
C SER A 6 3.40 -35.90 -45.46
N LEU A 7 2.77 -34.74 -45.24
CA LEU A 7 1.47 -34.40 -45.81
C LEU A 7 1.59 -34.41 -47.36
N THR A 8 1.04 -35.42 -47.97
CA THR A 8 0.89 -35.53 -49.42
C THR A 8 -0.12 -34.50 -49.90
N HIS A 9 0.33 -33.70 -50.80
CA HIS A 9 -0.45 -32.75 -51.58
C HIS A 9 -1.39 -33.54 -52.50
N ASP A 10 -2.68 -33.64 -52.16
CA ASP A 10 -3.69 -34.13 -53.07
C ASP A 10 -3.90 -33.12 -54.20
N THR A 11 -3.24 -33.38 -55.31
CA THR A 11 -3.54 -32.75 -56.58
C THR A 11 -4.88 -33.26 -57.09
N LEU A 12 -5.94 -32.46 -56.91
CA LEU A 12 -7.22 -32.65 -57.56
C LEU A 12 -7.01 -32.62 -59.08
N PHE A 13 -7.20 -33.78 -59.69
CA PHE A 13 -7.20 -34.01 -61.13
C PHE A 13 -8.48 -33.38 -61.73
N PHE A 14 -8.39 -32.21 -62.31
CA PHE A 14 -9.45 -31.64 -63.12
C PHE A 14 -9.45 -32.29 -64.50
N GLY A 15 -10.42 -33.11 -64.77
CA GLY A 15 -10.69 -33.64 -66.09
C GLY A 15 -11.17 -32.53 -67.05
N PRO A 16 -10.84 -32.64 -68.36
CA PRO A 16 -11.25 -31.62 -69.33
C PRO A 16 -12.67 -31.88 -69.77
N GLU A 17 -13.67 -31.43 -69.06
CA GLU A 17 -15.04 -31.32 -69.58
C GLU A 17 -15.96 -30.61 -68.58
N ALA A 18 -16.10 -29.29 -68.78
CA ALA A 18 -17.34 -28.55 -68.51
C ALA A 18 -17.16 -27.08 -68.77
N ASP A 19 -17.37 -26.66 -70.03
CA ASP A 19 -17.82 -25.31 -70.34
C ASP A 19 -19.23 -25.07 -69.74
N ALA A 20 -19.33 -25.09 -68.42
CA ALA A 20 -20.42 -24.50 -67.71
C ALA A 20 -19.88 -23.23 -67.06
N ALA A 21 -20.21 -22.08 -67.68
CA ALA A 21 -19.99 -20.79 -67.05
C ALA A 21 -20.69 -20.79 -65.68
N TYR A 22 -19.92 -21.09 -64.62
CA TYR A 22 -20.38 -20.84 -63.26
C TYR A 22 -20.46 -19.30 -63.17
N VAL A 23 -21.69 -18.81 -63.25
CA VAL A 23 -22.01 -17.47 -62.77
C VAL A 23 -21.83 -17.53 -61.27
N VAL A 24 -20.66 -17.09 -60.83
CA VAL A 24 -20.43 -16.82 -59.37
C VAL A 24 -21.36 -15.66 -59.08
N GLU A 25 -22.56 -15.98 -58.55
CA GLU A 25 -23.36 -14.95 -57.93
C GLU A 25 -22.47 -14.28 -56.85
N PRO A 26 -22.30 -12.94 -56.90
CA PRO A 26 -21.57 -12.26 -55.86
C PRO A 26 -22.27 -12.58 -54.53
N LEU A 27 -21.55 -13.20 -53.60
CA LEU A 27 -21.98 -13.36 -52.21
C LEU A 27 -22.64 -12.06 -51.76
N PRO A 28 -23.86 -12.08 -51.22
CA PRO A 28 -24.48 -10.86 -50.74
C PRO A 28 -23.48 -10.20 -49.79
N SER A 29 -23.14 -8.95 -50.14
CA SER A 29 -22.29 -8.15 -49.27
C SER A 29 -22.94 -8.16 -47.89
N VAL A 30 -22.31 -8.84 -46.93
CA VAL A 30 -22.76 -8.79 -45.53
C VAL A 30 -22.78 -7.31 -45.19
N SER A 31 -23.98 -6.74 -45.09
CA SER A 31 -24.16 -5.33 -44.80
C SER A 31 -23.45 -5.07 -43.44
N GLU A 32 -22.66 -4.02 -43.35
CA GLU A 32 -21.97 -3.63 -42.10
C GLU A 32 -22.91 -3.64 -40.88
N GLY A 33 -24.23 -3.40 -41.10
CA GLY A 33 -25.22 -3.46 -40.04
C GLY A 33 -25.51 -4.86 -39.48
N VAL A 34 -25.22 -5.96 -40.21
CA VAL A 34 -25.39 -7.34 -39.70
C VAL A 34 -24.21 -7.71 -38.80
N VAL A 35 -23.03 -7.17 -39.08
CA VAL A 35 -21.84 -7.38 -38.22
C VAL A 35 -21.99 -6.65 -36.89
N ASP A 36 -22.58 -5.45 -36.91
CA ASP A 36 -22.87 -4.71 -35.70
C ASP A 36 -23.97 -5.34 -34.83
N ALA A 37 -24.97 -5.95 -35.44
CA ALA A 37 -26.06 -6.63 -34.73
C ALA A 37 -25.60 -7.91 -34.00
N CYS A 38 -24.47 -8.52 -34.42
CA CYS A 38 -23.87 -9.70 -33.78
C CYS A 38 -22.73 -9.35 -32.80
N ARG A 39 -22.38 -8.07 -32.70
CA ARG A 39 -21.40 -7.62 -31.77
C ARG A 39 -22.10 -7.36 -30.44
N GLU A 40 -22.08 -8.35 -29.55
CA GLU A 40 -22.48 -8.11 -28.18
C GLU A 40 -21.50 -7.09 -27.60
N ASP A 41 -22.02 -5.95 -27.12
CA ASP A 41 -21.25 -5.01 -26.35
C ASP A 41 -20.72 -5.75 -25.13
N GLY A 42 -19.41 -5.95 -25.10
CA GLY A 42 -18.76 -6.65 -23.99
C GLY A 42 -19.09 -5.95 -22.69
N ILE A 43 -19.47 -6.70 -21.68
CA ILE A 43 -19.67 -6.18 -20.32
C ILE A 43 -18.36 -5.53 -19.91
N SER A 44 -18.38 -4.23 -19.59
CA SER A 44 -17.21 -3.52 -19.11
C SER A 44 -16.64 -4.25 -17.89
N LEU A 45 -15.40 -4.70 -17.98
CA LEU A 45 -14.72 -5.36 -16.88
C LEU A 45 -14.75 -4.43 -15.65
N PRO A 46 -15.06 -4.96 -14.45
CA PRO A 46 -15.06 -4.17 -13.25
C PRO A 46 -13.66 -3.56 -13.06
N VAL A 47 -13.61 -2.27 -12.81
CA VAL A 47 -12.35 -1.56 -12.56
C VAL A 47 -11.70 -2.18 -11.33
N ARG A 48 -10.57 -2.86 -11.52
CA ARG A 48 -9.76 -3.43 -10.44
C ARG A 48 -8.60 -2.49 -10.15
N PRO A 49 -8.58 -1.82 -9.01
CA PRO A 49 -7.59 -0.78 -8.69
C PRO A 49 -6.14 -1.27 -8.76
N GLY A 50 -5.89 -2.51 -8.37
CA GLY A 50 -4.55 -3.11 -8.39
C GLY A 50 -3.92 -3.27 -9.78
N TYR A 51 -4.72 -3.20 -10.86
CA TYR A 51 -4.24 -3.33 -12.24
C TYR A 51 -4.06 -1.97 -12.94
N ASP A 52 -4.33 -0.87 -12.24
CA ASP A 52 -4.00 0.47 -12.76
C ASP A 52 -2.48 0.62 -12.89
N SER A 53 -2.02 1.09 -14.05
CA SER A 53 -0.59 1.19 -14.37
C SER A 53 0.16 2.11 -13.42
N GLY A 54 -0.47 3.19 -12.96
CA GLY A 54 0.10 4.14 -12.02
C GLY A 54 0.26 3.52 -10.62
N VAL A 55 -0.79 2.83 -10.14
CA VAL A 55 -0.77 2.14 -8.84
C VAL A 55 0.27 1.03 -8.85
N LEU A 56 0.33 0.22 -9.92
CA LEU A 56 1.31 -0.85 -10.07
C LEU A 56 2.75 -0.31 -10.07
N THR A 57 3.00 0.80 -10.76
CA THR A 57 4.31 1.47 -10.78
C THR A 57 4.69 1.96 -9.38
N MET A 58 3.76 2.52 -8.61
CA MET A 58 3.99 2.96 -7.23
C MET A 58 4.34 1.78 -6.32
N ILE A 59 3.63 0.66 -6.45
CA ILE A 59 3.92 -0.57 -5.69
C ILE A 59 5.31 -1.10 -6.06
N LEU A 60 5.63 -1.18 -7.36
CA LEU A 60 6.94 -1.64 -7.82
C LEU A 60 8.06 -0.74 -7.30
N ALA A 61 7.88 0.59 -7.35
CA ALA A 61 8.83 1.55 -6.79
C ALA A 61 9.03 1.33 -5.28
N SER A 62 7.95 1.06 -4.52
CA SER A 62 8.04 0.76 -3.10
C SER A 62 8.85 -0.51 -2.83
N PHE A 63 8.69 -1.56 -3.63
CA PHE A 63 9.50 -2.78 -3.52
C PHE A 63 10.98 -2.53 -3.83
N LEU A 64 11.29 -1.72 -4.84
CA LEU A 64 12.68 -1.35 -5.16
C LEU A 64 13.33 -0.58 -4.00
N VAL A 65 12.61 0.35 -3.38
CA VAL A 65 13.09 1.09 -2.20
C VAL A 65 13.39 0.14 -1.05
N VAL A 66 12.52 -0.84 -0.80
CA VAL A 66 12.74 -1.89 0.21
C VAL A 66 13.95 -2.74 -0.12
N ALA A 67 14.04 -3.26 -1.35
CA ALA A 67 15.15 -4.10 -1.78
C ALA A 67 16.50 -3.37 -1.64
N PHE A 68 16.54 -2.08 -1.99
CA PHE A 68 17.73 -1.25 -1.81
C PHE A 68 18.05 -1.05 -0.32
N SER A 69 17.02 -0.84 0.50
CA SER A 69 17.16 -0.70 1.96
C SER A 69 17.66 -1.99 2.62
N PHE A 70 17.26 -3.17 2.12
CA PHE A 70 17.76 -4.45 2.62
C PHE A 70 19.25 -4.66 2.38
N LYS A 71 19.77 -4.24 1.23
CA LYS A 71 21.22 -4.35 0.93
C LYS A 71 22.08 -3.60 1.96
N SER A 72 21.59 -2.45 2.44
CA SER A 72 22.26 -1.63 3.48
C SER A 72 21.85 -2.04 4.90
N GLY A 73 20.78 -2.81 5.09
CA GLY A 73 19.97 -2.81 6.30
C GLY A 73 19.90 -4.09 7.13
N GLN A 74 20.65 -5.17 6.87
CA GLN A 74 20.61 -6.35 7.76
C GLN A 74 20.99 -6.00 9.22
N ARG A 75 21.87 -5.03 9.40
CA ARG A 75 22.24 -4.51 10.71
C ARG A 75 21.10 -3.68 11.34
N LEU A 76 20.33 -2.96 10.52
CA LEU A 76 19.24 -2.09 10.96
C LEU A 76 18.03 -2.85 11.49
N TRP A 77 17.70 -4.03 10.95
CA TRP A 77 16.62 -4.87 11.48
C TRP A 77 16.86 -5.23 12.95
N LYS A 78 18.09 -5.62 13.31
CA LYS A 78 18.47 -5.87 14.71
C LYS A 78 18.34 -4.61 15.55
N THR A 79 18.68 -3.45 14.98
CA THR A 79 18.57 -2.15 15.65
C THR A 79 17.09 -1.76 15.85
N PHE A 80 16.20 -1.98 14.86
CA PHE A 80 14.76 -1.72 15.00
C PHE A 80 14.12 -2.55 16.10
N PHE A 81 14.38 -3.86 16.13
CA PHE A 81 13.90 -4.71 17.22
C PHE A 81 14.50 -4.31 18.56
N ALA A 82 15.77 -3.97 18.60
CA ALA A 82 16.41 -3.47 19.81
C ALA A 82 15.83 -2.10 20.23
N ASP A 83 15.58 -1.18 19.30
CA ASP A 83 14.97 0.11 19.59
C ASP A 83 13.51 -0.03 20.02
N LEU A 84 12.79 -1.06 19.57
CA LEU A 84 11.42 -1.33 20.00
C LEU A 84 11.36 -1.84 21.45
N VAL A 85 12.28 -2.74 21.84
CA VAL A 85 12.26 -3.42 23.15
C VAL A 85 13.10 -2.67 24.19
N SER A 86 14.17 -2.00 23.81
CA SER A 86 15.12 -1.35 24.71
C SER A 86 14.62 0.00 25.22
N VAL A 87 14.52 0.12 26.53
CA VAL A 87 14.21 1.39 27.23
C VAL A 87 15.50 2.10 27.68
N ARG A 88 16.56 1.35 27.88
CA ARG A 88 17.83 1.85 28.41
C ARG A 88 18.92 1.67 27.37
N ARG A 89 19.10 2.68 26.52
CA ARG A 89 20.31 2.75 25.70
C ARG A 89 21.45 3.25 26.58
N ARG A 90 22.52 2.45 26.72
CA ARG A 90 23.81 2.99 27.17
C ARG A 90 24.14 4.11 26.19
N ALA A 91 24.29 5.33 26.69
CA ALA A 91 24.77 6.45 25.90
C ALA A 91 26.21 6.15 25.48
N ASN A 92 26.38 5.37 24.43
CA ASN A 92 27.65 5.33 23.74
C ASN A 92 27.69 6.64 22.93
N VAL A 93 28.54 7.55 23.38
CA VAL A 93 28.78 8.89 22.82
C VAL A 93 29.15 8.86 21.33
N PHE A 94 29.42 7.68 20.76
CA PHE A 94 29.80 7.43 19.36
C PHE A 94 28.70 6.87 18.45
N ASP A 95 27.43 6.86 18.91
CA ASP A 95 26.34 6.32 18.10
C ASP A 95 25.63 7.45 17.30
N GLU A 96 26.42 8.26 16.60
CA GLU A 96 25.90 9.10 15.53
C GLU A 96 25.41 8.18 14.41
N ARG A 97 24.10 8.20 14.15
CA ARG A 97 23.52 7.48 13.00
C ARG A 97 24.20 7.99 11.74
N THR A 98 24.74 7.07 10.97
CA THR A 98 25.30 7.37 9.66
C THR A 98 24.21 7.93 8.76
N ALA A 99 24.52 8.81 7.83
CA ALA A 99 23.56 9.38 6.88
C ALA A 99 22.77 8.28 6.12
N ASP A 100 23.43 7.16 5.84
CA ASP A 100 22.84 5.98 5.22
C ASP A 100 21.75 5.32 6.07
N GLU A 101 21.92 5.27 7.40
CA GLU A 101 20.91 4.73 8.31
C GLU A 101 19.65 5.60 8.36
N ASN A 102 19.80 6.92 8.34
CA ASN A 102 18.69 7.86 8.30
C ASN A 102 17.90 7.74 6.99
N TRP A 103 18.60 7.56 5.86
CA TRP A 103 17.96 7.35 4.57
C TRP A 103 17.09 6.08 4.55
N VAL A 104 17.62 4.96 5.05
CA VAL A 104 16.89 3.69 5.12
C VAL A 104 15.64 3.82 6.00
N ILE A 105 15.72 4.50 7.15
CA ILE A 105 14.58 4.72 8.03
C ILE A 105 13.50 5.55 7.31
N THR A 106 13.92 6.64 6.66
CA THR A 106 12.99 7.50 5.91
C THR A 106 12.32 6.71 4.79
N ALA A 107 13.07 5.89 4.05
CA ALA A 107 12.54 5.04 3.00
C ALA A 107 11.49 4.04 3.55
N MET A 108 11.76 3.40 4.68
CA MET A 108 10.81 2.49 5.33
C MET A 108 9.56 3.21 5.85
N LEU A 109 9.69 4.43 6.35
CA LEU A 109 8.55 5.25 6.78
C LEU A 109 7.69 5.68 5.60
N MET A 110 8.30 6.10 4.49
CA MET A 110 7.57 6.41 3.25
C MET A 110 6.82 5.20 2.73
N GLN A 111 7.44 4.03 2.77
CA GLN A 111 6.77 2.77 2.42
C GLN A 111 5.56 2.49 3.33
N THR A 112 5.69 2.70 4.64
CA THR A 112 4.56 2.56 5.57
C THR A 112 3.40 3.46 5.14
N CYS A 113 3.68 4.73 4.84
CA CYS A 113 2.66 5.68 4.38
C CYS A 113 2.00 5.24 3.07
N ILE A 114 2.74 4.61 2.14
CA ILE A 114 2.17 4.07 0.90
C ILE A 114 1.17 2.96 1.21
N TYR A 115 1.52 1.98 2.07
CA TYR A 115 0.61 0.88 2.39
C TYR A 115 -0.56 1.30 3.28
N GLU A 116 -0.37 2.25 4.20
CA GLU A 116 -1.46 2.88 4.94
C GLU A 116 -2.40 3.64 4.01
N GLY A 117 -1.88 4.36 3.00
CA GLY A 117 -2.66 5.05 1.98
C GLY A 117 -3.46 4.08 1.10
N ILE A 118 -2.86 2.96 0.68
CA ILE A 118 -3.55 1.88 -0.04
C ILE A 118 -4.66 1.28 0.83
N LEU A 119 -4.41 1.08 2.12
CA LEU A 119 -5.41 0.59 3.05
C LEU A 119 -6.58 1.56 3.21
N LEU A 120 -6.31 2.86 3.37
CA LEU A 120 -7.34 3.90 3.40
C LEU A 120 -8.17 3.90 2.11
N PHE A 121 -7.52 3.80 0.95
CA PHE A 121 -8.21 3.68 -0.33
C PHE A 121 -9.16 2.47 -0.35
N THR A 122 -8.73 1.30 0.13
CA THR A 122 -9.54 0.07 0.12
C THR A 122 -10.74 0.16 1.07
N LEU A 123 -10.62 0.94 2.16
CA LEU A 123 -11.69 1.15 3.16
C LEU A 123 -12.76 2.14 2.69
N MET A 124 -12.47 2.98 1.70
CA MET A 124 -13.35 4.06 1.28
C MET A 124 -14.21 3.69 0.08
N PRO A 125 -15.38 4.35 -0.15
CA PRO A 125 -16.17 4.21 -1.36
C PRO A 125 -15.52 4.94 -2.54
N TRP A 126 -14.36 4.46 -2.98
CA TRP A 126 -13.48 5.08 -3.96
C TRP A 126 -14.01 5.11 -5.41
N ARG A 127 -14.99 4.25 -5.75
CA ARG A 127 -15.43 4.06 -7.15
C ARG A 127 -15.82 5.37 -7.83
N GLN A 128 -16.64 6.18 -7.19
CA GLN A 128 -17.11 7.46 -7.75
C GLN A 128 -15.98 8.49 -7.90
N ALA A 129 -15.10 8.58 -6.90
CA ALA A 129 -13.93 9.44 -6.97
C ALA A 129 -12.93 8.99 -8.04
N ALA A 130 -12.76 7.68 -8.22
CA ALA A 130 -11.89 7.11 -9.26
C ALA A 130 -12.43 7.37 -10.67
N ASP A 131 -13.75 7.38 -10.86
CA ASP A 131 -14.37 7.73 -12.14
C ASP A 131 -14.15 9.21 -12.50
N ALA A 132 -14.06 10.09 -11.51
CA ALA A 132 -13.86 11.52 -11.72
C ALA A 132 -12.40 11.92 -12.02
N ILE A 133 -11.42 11.40 -11.25
CA ILE A 133 -10.02 11.85 -11.33
C ILE A 133 -9.01 10.72 -11.62
N GLY A 134 -9.50 9.48 -11.75
CA GLY A 134 -8.69 8.29 -11.97
C GLY A 134 -8.20 7.62 -10.68
N VAL A 135 -8.04 6.30 -10.75
CA VAL A 135 -7.66 5.46 -9.59
C VAL A 135 -6.32 5.89 -8.98
N PHE A 136 -5.31 6.12 -9.82
CA PHE A 136 -3.98 6.55 -9.36
C PHE A 136 -4.00 7.85 -8.57
N ALA A 137 -4.80 8.84 -9.02
CA ALA A 137 -4.90 10.12 -8.33
C ALA A 137 -5.57 9.98 -6.96
N VAL A 138 -6.61 9.14 -6.83
CA VAL A 138 -7.27 8.87 -5.54
C VAL A 138 -6.31 8.15 -4.59
N VAL A 139 -5.60 7.13 -5.06
CA VAL A 139 -4.58 6.43 -4.25
C VAL A 139 -3.48 7.39 -3.81
N GLY A 140 -2.99 8.23 -4.74
CA GLY A 140 -1.99 9.27 -4.43
C GLY A 140 -2.46 10.26 -3.35
N LEU A 141 -3.73 10.67 -3.40
CA LEU A 141 -4.35 11.53 -2.40
C LEU A 141 -4.40 10.85 -1.02
N MET A 142 -4.76 9.56 -0.97
CA MET A 142 -4.79 8.78 0.28
C MET A 142 -3.38 8.56 0.84
N VAL A 143 -2.39 8.36 -0.01
CA VAL A 143 -0.97 8.30 0.41
C VAL A 143 -0.51 9.66 0.97
N ALA A 144 -0.86 10.77 0.32
CA ALA A 144 -0.55 12.11 0.83
C ALA A 144 -1.19 12.37 2.20
N LEU A 145 -2.45 11.93 2.38
CA LEU A 145 -3.16 12.00 3.66
C LEU A 145 -2.45 11.16 4.73
N SER A 146 -1.98 9.95 4.40
CA SER A 146 -1.21 9.11 5.32
C SER A 146 0.13 9.74 5.72
N VAL A 147 0.85 10.37 4.77
CA VAL A 147 2.06 11.15 5.07
C VAL A 147 1.74 12.31 6.03
N GLY A 148 0.68 13.05 5.78
CA GLY A 148 0.22 14.14 6.66
C GLY A 148 -0.11 13.63 8.07
N PHE A 149 -0.77 12.49 8.17
CA PHE A 149 -1.08 11.82 9.43
C PHE A 149 0.20 11.42 10.20
N TYR A 150 1.16 10.80 9.51
CA TYR A 150 2.45 10.47 10.12
C TYR A 150 3.18 11.71 10.65
N LEU A 151 3.25 12.78 9.85
CA LEU A 151 3.90 14.03 10.26
C LEU A 151 3.20 14.67 11.46
N PHE A 152 1.87 14.65 11.49
CA PHE A 152 1.09 15.14 12.63
C PHE A 152 1.40 14.35 13.90
N GLN A 153 1.41 13.02 13.84
CA GLN A 153 1.76 12.17 14.98
C GLN A 153 3.20 12.40 15.41
N TYR A 154 4.15 12.42 14.47
CA TYR A 154 5.57 12.66 14.76
C TYR A 154 5.76 13.99 15.49
N THR A 155 5.14 15.07 15.02
CA THR A 155 5.20 16.40 15.64
C THR A 155 4.56 16.38 17.03
N GLY A 156 3.43 15.73 17.19
CA GLY A 156 2.75 15.55 18.47
C GLY A 156 3.63 14.84 19.51
N TYR A 157 4.28 13.73 19.09
CA TYR A 157 5.20 13.02 20.00
C TYR A 157 6.46 13.82 20.33
N GLN A 158 6.96 14.61 19.39
CA GLN A 158 8.07 15.53 19.67
C GLN A 158 7.67 16.59 20.71
N LEU A 159 6.46 17.17 20.57
CA LEU A 159 5.95 18.20 21.47
C LEU A 159 5.75 17.65 22.89
N VAL A 160 5.07 16.50 23.01
CA VAL A 160 4.86 15.81 24.30
C VAL A 160 6.21 15.41 24.91
N GLY A 161 7.11 14.88 24.11
CA GLY A 161 8.46 14.53 24.58
C GLY A 161 9.26 15.74 25.04
N TYR A 162 9.08 16.90 24.42
CA TYR A 162 9.72 18.14 24.85
C TYR A 162 9.16 18.63 26.20
N ALA A 163 7.87 18.49 26.41
CA ALA A 163 7.21 18.97 27.64
C ALA A 163 7.50 18.09 28.87
N PHE A 164 7.65 16.76 28.68
CA PHE A 164 7.66 15.80 29.81
C PHE A 164 8.93 14.96 29.93
N LEU A 165 9.83 14.95 28.94
CA LEU A 165 11.01 14.10 28.91
C LEU A 165 12.32 14.88 28.79
N ASP A 166 13.38 14.32 29.37
CA ASP A 166 14.73 14.75 29.08
C ASP A 166 15.11 14.46 27.62
N SER A 167 16.04 15.19 27.03
CA SER A 167 16.49 15.06 25.64
C SER A 167 16.85 13.63 25.26
N THR A 168 17.49 12.89 26.15
CA THR A 168 17.87 11.49 25.92
C THR A 168 16.65 10.56 25.87
N ALA A 169 15.73 10.70 26.84
CA ALA A 169 14.51 9.89 26.89
C ALA A 169 13.59 10.18 25.71
N ARG A 170 13.47 11.46 25.31
CA ARG A 170 12.73 11.89 24.12
C ARG A 170 13.29 11.23 22.86
N SER A 171 14.60 11.24 22.66
CA SER A 171 15.20 10.62 21.48
C SER A 171 14.95 9.12 21.41
N VAL A 172 14.99 8.40 22.54
CA VAL A 172 14.67 6.97 22.62
C VAL A 172 13.20 6.70 22.31
N TRP A 173 12.31 7.58 22.76
CA TRP A 173 10.87 7.44 22.51
C TRP A 173 10.52 7.65 21.04
N VAL A 174 10.97 8.74 20.42
CA VAL A 174 10.73 9.04 19.00
C VAL A 174 11.35 7.99 18.08
N ARG A 175 12.55 7.49 18.41
CA ARG A 175 13.14 6.34 17.68
C ARG A 175 12.27 5.09 17.79
N GLY A 176 11.66 4.84 18.96
CA GLY A 176 10.74 3.74 19.15
C GLY A 176 9.48 3.87 18.30
N PHE A 177 8.95 5.09 18.14
CA PHE A 177 7.85 5.38 17.25
C PHE A 177 8.20 5.05 15.79
N ASN A 178 9.33 5.59 15.29
CA ASN A 178 9.78 5.34 13.92
C ASN A 178 10.06 3.84 13.67
N ALA A 179 10.64 3.14 14.66
CA ALA A 179 10.87 1.69 14.57
C ALA A 179 9.54 0.90 14.50
N SER A 180 8.56 1.27 15.33
CA SER A 180 7.22 0.66 15.31
C SER A 180 6.53 0.86 13.96
N GLN A 181 6.57 2.08 13.42
CA GLN A 181 6.02 2.40 12.10
C GLN A 181 6.72 1.62 10.98
N SER A 182 8.06 1.54 11.00
CA SER A 182 8.79 0.80 9.97
C SER A 182 8.46 -0.70 9.97
N ILE A 183 8.30 -1.31 11.16
CA ILE A 183 7.90 -2.72 11.29
C ILE A 183 6.46 -2.90 10.83
N LEU A 184 5.55 -1.99 11.19
CA LEU A 184 4.17 -2.00 10.73
C LEU A 184 4.09 -1.95 9.21
N GLY A 185 4.80 -1.02 8.57
CA GLY A 185 4.82 -0.91 7.12
C GLY A 185 5.29 -2.18 6.42
N PHE A 186 6.30 -2.83 6.98
CA PHE A 186 6.78 -4.11 6.44
C PHE A 186 5.75 -5.23 6.58
N THR A 187 5.08 -5.33 7.73
CA THR A 187 4.06 -6.36 7.96
C THR A 187 2.77 -6.12 7.17
N LEU A 188 2.45 -4.87 6.84
CA LEU A 188 1.28 -4.49 6.04
C LEU A 188 1.41 -4.81 4.55
N ILE A 189 2.62 -5.05 4.02
CA ILE A 189 2.83 -5.31 2.58
C ILE A 189 1.88 -6.38 2.07
N VAL A 190 1.92 -7.55 2.68
CA VAL A 190 1.16 -8.72 2.20
C VAL A 190 -0.35 -8.51 2.31
N PRO A 191 -0.92 -8.17 3.47
CA PRO A 191 -2.37 -8.05 3.59
C PRO A 191 -2.92 -6.82 2.87
N ALA A 192 -2.20 -5.70 2.80
CA ALA A 192 -2.67 -4.51 2.08
C ALA A 192 -2.71 -4.74 0.56
N LEU A 193 -1.67 -5.38 0.00
CA LEU A 193 -1.69 -5.76 -1.40
C LEU A 193 -2.77 -6.82 -1.69
N GLY A 194 -2.91 -7.81 -0.81
CA GLY A 194 -3.99 -8.80 -0.93
C GLY A 194 -5.37 -8.14 -1.01
N ALA A 195 -5.64 -7.14 -0.17
CA ALA A 195 -6.90 -6.39 -0.18
C ALA A 195 -7.08 -5.54 -1.45
N LEU A 196 -6.00 -4.95 -1.98
CA LEU A 196 -6.04 -4.13 -3.19
C LEU A 196 -6.35 -4.98 -4.45
N PHE A 197 -5.73 -6.17 -4.56
CA PHE A 197 -5.92 -7.05 -5.71
C PHE A 197 -7.20 -7.88 -5.65
N ASN A 198 -7.76 -8.12 -4.46
CA ASN A 198 -8.99 -8.88 -4.23
C ASN A 198 -10.03 -8.04 -3.49
N PRO A 199 -10.62 -7.01 -4.13
CA PRO A 199 -11.56 -6.11 -3.47
C PRO A 199 -12.84 -6.81 -3.01
N ASP A 200 -13.26 -7.90 -3.70
CA ASP A 200 -14.49 -8.62 -3.41
C ASP A 200 -14.40 -9.43 -2.09
N ASP A 201 -13.22 -10.01 -1.80
CA ASP A 201 -12.94 -10.81 -0.59
C ASP A 201 -12.03 -10.10 0.42
N SER A 202 -11.97 -8.77 0.36
CA SER A 202 -10.99 -7.99 1.15
C SER A 202 -11.31 -7.89 2.63
N SER A 203 -12.55 -8.16 3.06
CA SER A 203 -13.00 -7.90 4.44
C SER A 203 -12.11 -8.55 5.51
N TRP A 204 -11.73 -9.82 5.35
CA TRP A 204 -10.88 -10.50 6.33
C TRP A 204 -9.44 -9.98 6.32
N LEU A 205 -8.91 -9.57 5.15
CA LEU A 205 -7.59 -8.95 5.02
C LEU A 205 -7.55 -7.58 5.70
N LEU A 206 -8.62 -6.80 5.60
CA LEU A 206 -8.76 -5.52 6.31
C LEU A 206 -8.77 -5.71 7.83
N TRP A 207 -9.42 -6.76 8.34
CA TRP A 207 -9.35 -7.10 9.77
C TRP A 207 -7.94 -7.48 10.22
N ILE A 208 -7.17 -8.20 9.38
CA ILE A 208 -5.76 -8.49 9.65
C ILE A 208 -4.94 -7.19 9.69
N CYS A 209 -5.13 -6.28 8.72
CA CYS A 209 -4.45 -4.99 8.72
C CYS A 209 -4.77 -4.18 9.98
N ALA A 210 -6.05 -4.13 10.37
CA ALA A 210 -6.48 -3.45 11.60
C ALA A 210 -5.84 -4.07 12.85
N ALA A 211 -5.80 -5.40 12.94
CA ALA A 211 -5.17 -6.10 14.05
C ALA A 211 -3.66 -5.81 14.13
N LEU A 212 -2.95 -5.84 12.99
CA LEU A 212 -1.52 -5.51 12.93
C LEU A 212 -1.26 -4.06 13.36
N TYR A 213 -2.10 -3.12 12.90
CA TYR A 213 -2.03 -1.72 13.31
C TYR A 213 -2.18 -1.57 14.82
N VAL A 214 -3.23 -2.18 15.40
CA VAL A 214 -3.48 -2.14 16.86
C VAL A 214 -2.31 -2.76 17.63
N ILE A 215 -1.79 -3.90 17.20
CA ILE A 215 -0.64 -4.55 17.84
C ILE A 215 0.58 -3.63 17.84
N ALA A 216 0.92 -3.03 16.68
CA ALA A 216 2.05 -2.11 16.59
C ALA A 216 1.89 -0.91 17.53
N ARG A 217 0.67 -0.36 17.64
CA ARG A 217 0.36 0.74 18.56
C ARG A 217 0.45 0.31 20.02
N LEU A 218 -0.06 -0.86 20.38
CA LEU A 218 0.05 -1.39 21.75
C LEU A 218 1.51 -1.59 22.17
N VAL A 219 2.36 -2.13 21.26
CA VAL A 219 3.80 -2.30 21.54
C VAL A 219 4.47 -0.94 21.76
N PHE A 220 4.15 0.07 20.96
CA PHE A 220 4.68 1.43 21.13
C PHE A 220 4.19 2.06 22.44
N ILE A 221 2.91 1.94 22.78
CA ILE A 221 2.31 2.40 24.03
C ILE A 221 2.99 1.73 25.24
N PHE A 222 3.16 0.43 25.19
CA PHE A 222 3.82 -0.33 26.26
C PHE A 222 5.27 0.15 26.48
N LYS A 223 5.98 0.45 25.41
CA LYS A 223 7.32 1.08 25.50
C LYS A 223 7.24 2.44 26.17
N GLY A 224 6.29 3.29 25.81
CA GLY A 224 6.03 4.57 26.42
C GLY A 224 5.82 4.44 27.93
N PHE A 225 4.98 3.52 28.37
CA PHE A 225 4.77 3.23 29.79
C PHE A 225 6.09 2.96 30.51
N ARG A 226 6.97 2.14 29.95
CA ARG A 226 8.27 1.82 30.57
C ARG A 226 9.21 3.02 30.69
N ILE A 227 9.11 3.99 29.76
CA ILE A 227 9.91 5.22 29.78
C ILE A 227 9.37 6.20 30.83
N PHE A 228 8.05 6.35 30.92
CA PHE A 228 7.38 7.33 31.79
C PHE A 228 7.12 6.83 33.22
N TYR A 229 7.43 5.59 33.56
CA TYR A 229 7.19 4.98 34.88
C TYR A 229 8.10 5.55 35.97
N ARG A 230 8.16 6.88 36.10
CA ARG A 230 8.87 7.58 37.19
C ARG A 230 7.95 8.18 38.26
N GLY A 231 6.62 8.22 38.02
CA GLY A 231 5.64 8.74 38.96
C GLY A 231 4.20 8.52 38.48
N ILE A 232 3.28 8.26 39.41
CA ILE A 232 1.86 7.95 39.11
C ILE A 232 1.16 9.13 38.41
N GLY A 233 1.45 10.36 38.83
CA GLY A 233 0.86 11.56 38.21
C GLY A 233 1.31 11.76 36.77
N THR A 234 2.60 11.61 36.49
CA THR A 234 3.17 11.73 35.14
C THR A 234 2.59 10.65 34.21
N LEU A 235 2.37 9.45 34.73
CA LEU A 235 1.76 8.34 34.01
C LEU A 235 0.32 8.64 33.58
N PHE A 236 -0.48 9.25 34.48
CA PHE A 236 -1.89 9.57 34.16
C PHE A 236 -1.99 10.61 33.03
N TYR A 237 -1.23 11.68 33.10
CA TYR A 237 -1.16 12.70 32.03
C TYR A 237 -0.65 12.08 30.72
N PHE A 238 0.35 11.21 30.79
CA PHE A 238 0.85 10.49 29.62
C PHE A 238 -0.21 9.66 28.93
N ILE A 239 -1.00 8.87 29.69
CA ILE A 239 -2.11 8.07 29.12
C ILE A 239 -3.12 8.96 28.43
N LEU A 240 -3.50 10.08 29.06
CA LEU A 240 -4.48 11.01 28.52
C LEU A 240 -4.00 11.64 27.20
N TYR A 241 -2.75 12.11 27.16
CA TYR A 241 -2.15 12.64 25.92
C TYR A 241 -2.01 11.57 24.85
N LEU A 242 -1.67 10.35 25.22
CA LEU A 242 -1.49 9.24 24.29
C LEU A 242 -2.82 8.82 23.69
N CYS A 243 -3.88 8.72 24.47
CA CYS A 243 -5.23 8.44 23.98
C CYS A 243 -5.69 9.54 23.00
N THR A 244 -5.44 10.81 23.30
CA THR A 244 -5.80 11.90 22.40
C THR A 244 -4.98 11.89 21.11
N LEU A 245 -3.67 11.61 21.17
CA LEU A 245 -2.78 11.56 20.00
C LEU A 245 -2.96 10.30 19.14
N GLU A 246 -3.46 9.21 19.68
CA GLU A 246 -3.69 7.97 18.93
C GLU A 246 -5.12 7.89 18.37
N ILE A 247 -6.14 8.18 19.18
CA ILE A 247 -7.54 7.96 18.79
C ILE A 247 -8.06 9.10 17.93
N ILE A 248 -7.86 10.35 18.35
CA ILE A 248 -8.41 11.51 17.62
C ILE A 248 -7.86 11.62 16.19
N PRO A 249 -6.54 11.50 15.94
CA PRO A 249 -6.03 11.63 14.58
C PRO A 249 -6.49 10.49 13.65
N VAL A 250 -6.63 9.27 14.14
CA VAL A 250 -7.17 8.16 13.34
C VAL A 250 -8.60 8.44 12.92
N LEU A 251 -9.44 8.93 13.85
CA LEU A 251 -10.82 9.32 13.55
C LEU A 251 -10.87 10.49 12.56
N MET A 252 -9.99 11.50 12.73
CA MET A 252 -9.89 12.64 11.82
C MET A 252 -9.47 12.22 10.41
N VAL A 253 -8.48 11.35 10.27
CA VAL A 253 -8.04 10.84 8.96
C VAL A 253 -9.17 10.09 8.27
N TYR A 254 -9.92 9.26 9.00
CA TYR A 254 -11.08 8.58 8.46
C TYR A 254 -12.15 9.57 7.96
N LEU A 255 -12.53 10.56 8.78
CA LEU A 255 -13.51 11.58 8.40
C LEU A 255 -13.03 12.41 7.20
N VAL A 256 -11.77 12.83 7.18
CA VAL A 256 -11.20 13.59 6.06
C VAL A 256 -11.17 12.75 4.79
N ALA A 257 -10.80 11.47 4.87
CA ALA A 257 -10.79 10.58 3.72
C ALA A 257 -12.21 10.40 3.12
N VAL A 258 -13.23 10.22 3.96
CA VAL A 258 -14.64 10.17 3.51
C VAL A 258 -15.05 11.47 2.86
N SER A 259 -14.78 12.62 3.52
CA SER A 259 -15.13 13.94 2.97
C SER A 259 -14.44 14.24 1.64
N LEU A 260 -13.18 13.84 1.48
CA LEU A 260 -12.46 13.98 0.21
C LEU A 260 -13.11 13.16 -0.91
N CYS A 261 -13.53 11.93 -0.62
CA CYS A 261 -14.26 11.11 -1.59
C CYS A 261 -15.62 11.73 -1.98
N GLU A 262 -16.29 12.43 -1.05
CA GLU A 262 -17.55 13.13 -1.32
C GLU A 262 -17.36 14.42 -2.13
N ILE A 263 -16.29 15.19 -1.87
CA ILE A 263 -15.99 16.45 -2.58
C ILE A 263 -15.58 16.18 -4.04
N VAL A 264 -14.88 15.09 -4.27
CA VAL A 264 -14.39 14.68 -5.61
C VAL A 264 -15.53 14.06 -6.46
N LYS A 265 -16.65 13.71 -5.85
CA LYS A 265 -17.85 13.19 -6.49
C LYS A 265 -18.59 14.24 -7.32
#